data_ac20366b47c5f456c951f3fff56db145
#
_entry.id   ac20366b47c5f456c951f3fff56db145
#
_cell.length_a   1.000
_cell.length_b   1.000
_cell.length_c   1.000
_cell.angle_alpha   90.00
_cell.angle_beta   90.00
_cell.angle_gamma   90.00
#
_symmetry.space_group_name_H-M   'P 1'
#
loop_
_entity.id
_entity.type
_entity.pdbx_description
1 polymer ?
#
loop_
_entity_poly.entity_id
_entity_poly.type
_entity_poly.pdbx_seq_one_letter_code
_entity_poly.pdbx_strand_id
1 'polypeptide(L)'
;MRRGPVAAPLTAGAMVLLAGCTGVERADAGPARLEMEWSGESKGRLTAPATAEWCDSLKVLEIRALSGDSGIAIALYPTDTIRSDSYPVRPPAKADSVPPAAAVALRYFGETSVKGYQGDSGRVLVRETTGGRVSGRFSASLKSATDGSRLRAGGAFHDVRVLPASRGCVARPARAPADTAVPARPPADTGVH
;
A
#
# COMPACT_ATOMS: atom_id res chain seq x y z
N MET A 1 57.77 -12.05 -72.25
CA MET A 1 57.68 -11.80 -70.81
C MET A 1 56.48 -12.57 -70.25
N ARG A 2 56.76 -13.70 -69.57
CA ARG A 2 55.74 -14.60 -68.99
C ARG A 2 55.57 -14.22 -67.54
N ARG A 3 54.29 -13.96 -67.08
CA ARG A 3 53.96 -13.89 -65.66
C ARG A 3 53.04 -15.03 -65.34
N GLY A 4 53.49 -15.87 -64.42
CA GLY A 4 52.76 -17.03 -63.89
C GLY A 4 51.65 -16.68 -62.90
N PRO A 5 50.71 -17.59 -62.69
CA PRO A 5 49.60 -17.39 -61.75
C PRO A 5 50.04 -17.68 -60.30
N VAL A 6 49.62 -16.79 -59.43
CA VAL A 6 49.78 -16.94 -57.98
C VAL A 6 48.55 -17.67 -57.44
N ALA A 7 48.79 -18.83 -56.84
CA ALA A 7 47.75 -19.58 -56.08
C ALA A 7 47.52 -19.00 -54.68
N ALA A 8 46.28 -18.71 -54.36
CA ALA A 8 45.88 -18.30 -53.01
C ALA A 8 45.40 -19.51 -52.16
N PRO A 9 45.80 -19.63 -50.88
CA PRO A 9 45.36 -20.70 -50.03
C PRO A 9 43.96 -20.39 -49.46
N LEU A 10 43.07 -21.38 -49.52
CA LEU A 10 41.78 -21.45 -48.87
C LEU A 10 42.01 -21.72 -47.36
N THR A 11 41.76 -20.74 -46.54
CA THR A 11 41.65 -20.90 -45.07
C THR A 11 40.20 -21.28 -44.70
N ALA A 12 40.03 -22.53 -44.29
CA ALA A 12 38.80 -23.03 -43.72
C ALA A 12 38.62 -22.45 -42.30
N GLY A 13 37.72 -21.46 -42.13
CA GLY A 13 37.35 -20.91 -40.86
C GLY A 13 36.36 -21.83 -40.13
N ALA A 14 36.81 -22.43 -39.03
CA ALA A 14 35.95 -23.18 -38.10
C ALA A 14 35.03 -22.20 -37.35
N MET A 15 33.73 -22.26 -37.65
CA MET A 15 32.68 -21.47 -37.01
C MET A 15 32.34 -22.14 -35.66
N VAL A 16 32.90 -21.65 -34.56
CA VAL A 16 32.55 -22.06 -33.19
C VAL A 16 31.22 -21.40 -32.84
N LEU A 17 30.15 -22.16 -32.85
CA LEU A 17 28.84 -21.77 -32.30
C LEU A 17 28.95 -21.74 -30.78
N LEU A 18 29.22 -20.57 -30.21
CA LEU A 18 29.03 -20.28 -28.79
C LEU A 18 27.51 -20.20 -28.52
N ALA A 19 26.95 -21.31 -28.03
CA ALA A 19 25.62 -21.31 -27.43
C ALA A 19 25.70 -20.47 -26.15
N GLY A 20 25.46 -19.16 -26.28
CA GLY A 20 25.25 -18.25 -25.16
C GLY A 20 23.96 -18.64 -24.46
N CYS A 21 24.06 -19.32 -23.30
CA CYS A 21 22.99 -19.32 -22.34
C CYS A 21 22.75 -17.87 -21.92
N THR A 22 21.77 -17.21 -22.52
CA THR A 22 21.20 -15.99 -21.99
C THR A 22 20.47 -16.37 -20.71
N GLY A 23 21.22 -16.41 -19.60
CA GLY A 23 20.60 -16.34 -18.29
C GLY A 23 19.73 -15.10 -18.29
N VAL A 24 18.41 -15.31 -18.21
CA VAL A 24 17.47 -14.23 -17.90
C VAL A 24 17.90 -13.75 -16.53
N GLU A 25 18.72 -12.70 -16.52
CA GLU A 25 19.06 -11.96 -15.32
C GLU A 25 17.74 -11.49 -14.76
N ARG A 26 17.21 -12.21 -13.74
CA ARG A 26 16.12 -11.70 -12.93
C ARG A 26 16.64 -10.38 -12.40
N ALA A 27 16.11 -9.29 -12.95
CA ALA A 27 16.31 -7.98 -12.38
C ALA A 27 16.02 -8.16 -10.88
N ASP A 28 17.07 -8.00 -10.04
CA ASP A 28 16.92 -8.04 -8.60
C ASP A 28 15.80 -7.08 -8.24
N ALA A 29 14.65 -7.64 -7.89
CA ALA A 29 13.53 -6.87 -7.45
C ALA A 29 14.02 -6.15 -6.19
N GLY A 30 14.19 -4.85 -6.29
CA GLY A 30 14.66 -4.03 -5.18
C GLY A 30 13.83 -4.30 -3.93
N PRO A 31 14.30 -3.95 -2.74
CA PRO A 31 13.61 -4.26 -1.50
C PRO A 31 12.17 -3.72 -1.54
N ALA A 32 11.23 -4.54 -1.06
CA ALA A 32 9.84 -4.16 -0.91
C ALA A 32 9.73 -2.83 -0.19
N ARG A 33 9.22 -1.79 -0.86
CA ARG A 33 9.17 -0.42 -0.31
C ARG A 33 7.91 0.31 -0.72
N LEU A 34 7.56 1.30 0.07
CA LEU A 34 6.54 2.28 -0.25
C LEU A 34 7.16 3.67 -0.21
N GLU A 35 6.85 4.45 -1.23
CA GLU A 35 7.26 5.85 -1.36
C GLU A 35 6.00 6.69 -1.52
N MET A 36 5.89 7.78 -0.78
CA MET A 36 4.76 8.68 -0.87
C MET A 36 5.14 10.12 -0.51
N GLU A 37 4.32 11.02 -1.00
CA GLU A 37 4.34 12.43 -0.65
C GLU A 37 2.94 12.89 -0.28
N TRP A 38 2.85 13.89 0.58
CA TRP A 38 1.60 14.57 0.88
C TRP A 38 1.76 16.08 0.87
N SER A 39 0.67 16.77 0.60
CA SER A 39 0.61 18.22 0.57
C SER A 39 -0.78 18.71 0.99
N GLY A 40 -0.85 19.95 1.41
CA GLY A 40 -2.05 20.61 1.93
C GLY A 40 -1.71 21.47 3.13
N GLU A 41 -2.38 21.27 4.25
CA GLU A 41 -2.06 21.94 5.51
C GLU A 41 -0.59 21.71 5.95
N SER A 42 -0.07 20.52 5.67
CA SER A 42 1.35 20.23 5.81
C SER A 42 1.88 19.56 4.54
N LYS A 43 3.20 19.54 4.40
CA LYS A 43 3.90 18.83 3.32
C LYS A 43 4.89 17.86 3.93
N GLY A 44 5.04 16.71 3.28
CA GLY A 44 6.02 15.73 3.70
C GLY A 44 6.14 14.59 2.71
N ARG A 45 7.08 13.72 3.00
CA ARG A 45 7.32 12.49 2.25
C ARG A 45 7.69 11.36 3.20
N LEU A 46 7.43 10.14 2.77
CA LEU A 46 7.81 8.93 3.47
C LEU A 46 8.35 7.94 2.45
N THR A 47 9.49 7.37 2.74
CA THR A 47 10.05 6.22 2.03
C THR A 47 10.44 5.20 3.08
N ALA A 48 9.82 4.02 3.02
CA ALA A 48 10.04 2.99 4.02
C ALA A 48 9.88 1.57 3.44
N PRO A 49 10.49 0.56 4.06
CA PRO A 49 10.16 -0.82 3.80
C PRO A 49 8.66 -1.06 3.94
N ALA A 50 8.09 -1.84 3.02
CA ALA A 50 6.67 -2.15 3.03
C ALA A 50 6.43 -3.62 3.35
N THR A 51 5.37 -3.89 4.10
CA THR A 51 4.83 -5.22 4.38
C THR A 51 3.41 -5.33 3.87
N ALA A 52 2.98 -6.53 3.46
CA ALA A 52 1.61 -6.79 3.05
C ALA A 52 1.12 -8.08 3.70
N GLU A 53 -0.06 -8.04 4.30
CA GLU A 53 -0.70 -9.18 4.96
C GLU A 53 -2.10 -9.40 4.40
N TRP A 54 -2.39 -10.64 4.00
CA TRP A 54 -3.72 -11.05 3.57
C TRP A 54 -4.48 -11.70 4.71
N CYS A 55 -5.64 -11.14 5.03
CA CYS A 55 -6.59 -11.71 5.98
C CYS A 55 -7.71 -12.43 5.24
N ASP A 56 -7.69 -13.74 5.24
CA ASP A 56 -8.66 -14.53 4.49
C ASP A 56 -10.08 -14.44 5.06
N SER A 57 -10.24 -14.37 6.37
CA SER A 57 -11.55 -14.27 7.02
C SER A 57 -12.27 -12.94 6.75
N LEU A 58 -11.52 -11.85 6.59
CA LEU A 58 -12.05 -10.52 6.31
C LEU A 58 -11.93 -10.13 4.84
N LYS A 59 -11.32 -10.98 4.00
CA LYS A 59 -11.03 -10.69 2.59
C LYS A 59 -10.37 -9.32 2.40
N VAL A 60 -9.35 -9.01 3.22
CA VAL A 60 -8.63 -7.74 3.17
C VAL A 60 -7.13 -7.96 3.00
N LEU A 61 -6.51 -7.19 2.10
CA LEU A 61 -5.06 -7.04 2.02
C LEU A 61 -4.67 -5.73 2.68
N GLU A 62 -3.85 -5.80 3.70
CA GLU A 62 -3.31 -4.62 4.35
C GLU A 62 -1.84 -4.43 3.98
N ILE A 63 -1.50 -3.27 3.41
CA ILE A 63 -0.14 -2.84 3.08
C ILE A 63 0.25 -1.76 4.07
N ARG A 64 1.38 -1.93 4.74
CA ARG A 64 1.90 -0.98 5.75
C ARG A 64 3.33 -0.59 5.43
N ALA A 65 3.64 0.68 5.70
CA ALA A 65 5.01 1.18 5.69
C ALA A 65 5.19 2.15 6.85
N LEU A 66 6.26 1.96 7.62
CA LEU A 66 6.57 2.73 8.82
C LEU A 66 8.00 3.27 8.72
N SER A 67 8.19 4.52 9.08
CA SER A 67 9.50 5.18 9.20
C SER A 67 9.49 6.05 10.45
N GLY A 68 10.20 5.62 11.49
CA GLY A 68 10.08 6.24 12.80
C GLY A 68 8.63 6.22 13.29
N ASP A 69 8.15 7.39 13.67
CA ASP A 69 6.78 7.56 14.19
C ASP A 69 5.74 7.87 13.10
N SER A 70 6.18 7.94 11.85
CA SER A 70 5.32 8.19 10.70
C SER A 70 5.00 6.89 9.95
N GLY A 71 3.80 6.78 9.41
CA GLY A 71 3.43 5.59 8.68
C GLY A 71 2.15 5.73 7.88
N ILE A 72 2.02 4.85 6.91
CA ILE A 72 0.82 4.69 6.10
C ILE A 72 0.34 3.25 6.17
N ALA A 73 -0.99 3.10 6.16
CA ALA A 73 -1.67 1.83 5.96
C ALA A 73 -2.65 1.97 4.80
N ILE A 74 -2.66 0.98 3.92
CA ILE A 74 -3.59 0.85 2.80
C ILE A 74 -4.29 -0.50 2.95
N ALA A 75 -5.59 -0.50 3.21
CA ALA A 75 -6.41 -1.70 3.25
C ALA A 75 -7.19 -1.80 1.94
N LEU A 76 -7.06 -2.93 1.25
CA LEU A 76 -7.77 -3.24 0.02
C LEU A 76 -8.82 -4.30 0.31
N TYR A 77 -10.06 -4.01 -0.06
CA TYR A 77 -11.22 -4.89 0.05
C TYR A 77 -11.63 -5.33 -1.35
N PRO A 78 -11.09 -6.44 -1.85
CA PRO A 78 -11.50 -6.99 -3.15
C PRO A 78 -12.88 -7.65 -3.03
N THR A 79 -13.53 -7.90 -4.15
CA THR A 79 -14.79 -8.66 -4.17
C THR A 79 -14.59 -10.12 -3.75
N ASP A 80 -13.44 -10.70 -4.08
CA ASP A 80 -13.11 -12.11 -3.80
C ASP A 80 -11.63 -12.26 -3.43
N THR A 81 -10.73 -12.08 -4.38
CA THR A 81 -9.28 -12.17 -4.19
C THR A 81 -8.59 -10.92 -4.71
N ILE A 82 -7.35 -10.69 -4.28
CA ILE A 82 -6.55 -9.59 -4.82
C ILE A 82 -6.29 -9.83 -6.31
N ARG A 83 -6.61 -8.83 -7.11
CA ARG A 83 -6.39 -8.80 -8.56
C ARG A 83 -5.77 -7.47 -8.97
N SER A 84 -5.17 -7.47 -10.14
CA SER A 84 -4.76 -6.22 -10.79
C SER A 84 -6.00 -5.42 -11.15
N ASP A 85 -6.30 -4.39 -10.37
CA ASP A 85 -7.52 -3.61 -10.48
C ASP A 85 -7.37 -2.21 -9.87
N SER A 86 -8.41 -1.40 -10.00
CA SER A 86 -8.58 -0.08 -9.42
C SER A 86 -9.55 -0.12 -8.25
N TYR A 87 -9.05 0.18 -7.06
CA TYR A 87 -9.80 0.21 -5.81
C TYR A 87 -10.12 1.67 -5.44
N PRO A 88 -11.37 2.10 -5.52
CA PRO A 88 -11.77 3.45 -5.09
C PRO A 88 -11.53 3.62 -3.58
N VAL A 89 -10.87 4.72 -3.21
CA VAL A 89 -10.66 5.06 -1.79
C VAL A 89 -11.96 5.56 -1.19
N ARG A 90 -12.31 5.00 -0.04
CA ARG A 90 -13.50 5.36 0.74
C ARG A 90 -13.12 5.57 2.20
N PRO A 91 -13.92 6.33 2.97
CA PRO A 91 -13.77 6.37 4.42
C PRO A 91 -13.78 4.95 5.02
N PRO A 92 -12.95 4.65 6.04
CA PRO A 92 -12.81 3.30 6.59
C PRO A 92 -14.13 2.63 6.99
N ALA A 93 -15.08 3.40 7.51
CA ALA A 93 -16.42 2.90 7.88
C ALA A 93 -17.30 2.45 6.69
N LYS A 94 -16.87 2.71 5.45
CA LYS A 94 -17.60 2.36 4.23
C LYS A 94 -16.81 1.45 3.29
N ALA A 95 -15.51 1.33 3.50
CA ALA A 95 -14.64 0.61 2.57
C ALA A 95 -14.87 -0.90 2.60
N ASP A 96 -15.12 -1.47 3.78
CA ASP A 96 -15.41 -2.88 3.98
C ASP A 96 -16.81 -3.31 3.52
N SER A 97 -17.74 -2.36 3.42
CA SER A 97 -19.15 -2.64 3.11
C SER A 97 -19.46 -2.65 1.62
N VAL A 98 -18.59 -2.08 0.77
CA VAL A 98 -18.85 -1.89 -0.68
C VAL A 98 -17.60 -2.22 -1.50
N PRO A 99 -17.19 -3.49 -1.57
CA PRO A 99 -16.08 -3.90 -2.43
C PRO A 99 -16.45 -3.81 -3.93
N PRO A 100 -15.46 -3.58 -4.84
CA PRO A 100 -14.06 -3.35 -4.51
C PRO A 100 -13.83 -1.95 -3.95
N ALA A 101 -13.03 -1.83 -2.88
CA ALA A 101 -12.74 -0.55 -2.27
C ALA A 101 -11.35 -0.55 -1.60
N ALA A 102 -10.87 0.63 -1.25
CA ALA A 102 -9.67 0.81 -0.44
C ALA A 102 -9.92 1.79 0.71
N ALA A 103 -9.27 1.56 1.84
CA ALA A 103 -9.11 2.55 2.89
C ALA A 103 -7.63 2.93 2.99
N VAL A 104 -7.36 4.21 3.19
CA VAL A 104 -6.00 4.73 3.37
C VAL A 104 -5.94 5.47 4.69
N ALA A 105 -4.90 5.25 5.47
CA ALA A 105 -4.65 5.96 6.71
C ALA A 105 -3.20 6.42 6.76
N LEU A 106 -2.98 7.69 7.07
CA LEU A 106 -1.67 8.31 7.25
C LEU A 106 -1.55 8.80 8.69
N ARG A 107 -0.43 8.51 9.32
CA ARG A 107 -0.04 9.09 10.60
C ARG A 107 1.37 9.67 10.49
N TYR A 108 1.58 10.84 11.01
CA TYR A 108 2.92 11.43 11.13
C TYR A 108 2.99 12.32 12.36
N PHE A 109 4.23 12.56 12.82
CA PHE A 109 4.49 13.52 13.88
C PHE A 109 4.54 14.94 13.29
N GLY A 110 3.70 15.81 13.80
CA GLY A 110 3.83 17.24 13.66
C GLY A 110 4.82 17.79 14.70
N GLU A 111 4.94 19.10 14.79
CA GLU A 111 5.87 19.75 15.72
C GLU A 111 5.63 19.36 17.20
N THR A 112 4.39 19.21 17.61
CA THR A 112 4.02 18.98 19.01
C THR A 112 3.02 17.84 19.21
N SER A 113 2.52 17.22 18.14
CA SER A 113 1.45 16.23 18.24
C SER A 113 1.46 15.24 17.08
N VAL A 114 0.89 14.07 17.34
CA VAL A 114 0.60 13.09 16.30
C VAL A 114 -0.59 13.56 15.47
N LYS A 115 -0.42 13.62 14.18
CA LYS A 115 -1.48 13.92 13.20
C LYS A 115 -1.94 12.63 12.54
N GLY A 116 -3.25 12.39 12.54
CA GLY A 116 -3.88 11.23 11.93
C GLY A 116 -4.90 11.62 10.87
N TYR A 117 -4.79 11.01 9.69
CA TYR A 117 -5.66 11.28 8.55
C TYR A 117 -6.22 9.99 7.98
N GLN A 118 -7.44 10.04 7.47
CA GLN A 118 -8.13 8.93 6.83
C GLN A 118 -8.53 9.30 5.42
N GLY A 119 -8.50 8.32 4.52
CA GLY A 119 -8.92 8.46 3.13
C GLY A 119 -10.40 8.82 3.04
N ASP A 120 -10.68 9.90 2.30
CA ASP A 120 -12.02 10.39 2.00
C ASP A 120 -12.44 10.03 0.58
N SER A 121 -11.50 10.15 -0.36
CA SER A 121 -11.69 9.82 -1.78
C SER A 121 -10.35 9.56 -2.47
N GLY A 122 -10.41 9.05 -3.71
CA GLY A 122 -9.23 8.74 -4.51
C GLY A 122 -9.27 7.33 -5.07
N ARG A 123 -8.10 6.77 -5.36
CA ARG A 123 -7.97 5.40 -5.87
C ARG A 123 -6.63 4.77 -5.53
N VAL A 124 -6.61 3.46 -5.43
CA VAL A 124 -5.42 2.63 -5.39
C VAL A 124 -5.45 1.73 -6.62
N LEU A 125 -4.39 1.79 -7.43
CA LEU A 125 -4.20 0.91 -8.58
C LEU A 125 -3.25 -0.19 -8.17
N VAL A 126 -3.69 -1.43 -8.26
CA VAL A 126 -2.90 -2.61 -7.90
C VAL A 126 -2.51 -3.36 -9.15
N ARG A 127 -1.30 -3.88 -9.16
CA ARG A 127 -0.79 -4.87 -10.10
C ARG A 127 -0.29 -6.05 -9.29
N GLU A 128 -0.90 -7.19 -9.49
CA GLU A 128 -0.38 -8.44 -8.97
C GLU A 128 0.81 -8.86 -9.81
N THR A 129 1.89 -9.20 -9.16
CA THR A 129 3.10 -9.72 -9.80
C THR A 129 3.26 -11.20 -9.47
N THR A 130 4.04 -11.90 -10.30
CA THR A 130 4.29 -13.33 -10.13
C THR A 130 4.85 -13.64 -8.73
N GLY A 131 4.46 -14.74 -8.12
CA GLY A 131 5.01 -15.20 -6.85
C GLY A 131 4.38 -14.58 -5.60
N GLY A 132 3.11 -14.16 -5.66
CA GLY A 132 2.38 -13.64 -4.50
C GLY A 132 2.92 -12.29 -4.02
N ARG A 133 3.31 -11.45 -4.95
CA ARG A 133 3.75 -10.08 -4.70
C ARG A 133 2.78 -9.09 -5.31
N VAL A 134 2.75 -7.89 -4.76
CA VAL A 134 1.92 -6.80 -5.26
C VAL A 134 2.75 -5.54 -5.43
N SER A 135 2.43 -4.79 -6.47
CA SER A 135 2.93 -3.44 -6.69
C SER A 135 1.75 -2.54 -7.04
N GLY A 136 1.91 -1.25 -6.85
CA GLY A 136 0.82 -0.34 -7.17
C GLY A 136 1.16 1.11 -6.92
N ARG A 137 0.17 1.95 -7.18
CA ARG A 137 0.23 3.38 -6.89
C ARG A 137 -1.12 3.84 -6.35
N PHE A 138 -1.09 4.91 -5.59
CA PHE A 138 -2.31 5.48 -5.05
C PHE A 138 -2.28 7.01 -5.13
N SER A 139 -3.48 7.56 -5.12
CA SER A 139 -3.72 8.99 -4.97
C SER A 139 -4.99 9.14 -4.15
N ALA A 140 -4.93 9.88 -3.05
CA ALA A 140 -6.03 10.03 -2.12
C ALA A 140 -6.13 11.45 -1.57
N SER A 141 -7.36 11.92 -1.38
CA SER A 141 -7.68 13.01 -0.49
C SER A 141 -7.88 12.44 0.91
N LEU A 142 -7.19 12.99 1.88
CA LEU A 142 -7.22 12.54 3.26
C LEU A 142 -7.86 13.64 4.12
N LYS A 143 -8.62 13.23 5.13
CA LYS A 143 -9.27 14.11 6.10
C LYS A 143 -8.78 13.75 7.51
N SER A 144 -8.40 14.76 8.28
CA SER A 144 -8.08 14.60 9.69
C SER A 144 -9.29 14.14 10.48
N ALA A 145 -9.07 13.15 11.34
CA ALA A 145 -10.12 12.67 12.26
C ALA A 145 -10.42 13.65 13.40
N THR A 146 -9.52 14.59 13.68
CA THR A 146 -9.57 15.49 14.85
C THR A 146 -10.16 16.86 14.50
N ASP A 147 -9.62 17.52 13.48
CA ASP A 147 -9.92 18.92 13.16
C ASP A 147 -10.55 19.10 11.77
N GLY A 148 -10.69 18.02 11.01
CA GLY A 148 -11.28 18.05 9.67
C GLY A 148 -10.38 18.61 8.59
N SER A 149 -9.14 18.97 8.88
CA SER A 149 -8.15 19.44 7.91
C SER A 149 -7.91 18.42 6.81
N ARG A 150 -7.42 18.87 5.66
CA ARG A 150 -7.29 18.01 4.47
C ARG A 150 -5.88 18.00 3.93
N LEU A 151 -5.48 16.81 3.48
CA LEU A 151 -4.26 16.58 2.73
C LEU A 151 -4.57 15.88 1.40
N ARG A 152 -3.67 16.05 0.43
CA ARG A 152 -3.57 15.18 -0.74
C ARG A 152 -2.33 14.33 -0.57
N ALA A 153 -2.48 13.03 -0.71
CA ALA A 153 -1.38 12.09 -0.64
C ALA A 153 -1.34 11.24 -1.91
N GLY A 154 -0.14 10.94 -2.36
CA GLY A 154 0.08 10.06 -3.50
C GLY A 154 1.40 9.34 -3.38
N GLY A 155 1.49 8.16 -3.97
CA GLY A 155 2.69 7.35 -3.88
C GLY A 155 2.58 6.04 -4.61
N ALA A 156 3.60 5.20 -4.41
CA ALA A 156 3.71 3.89 -4.99
C ALA A 156 4.27 2.88 -3.98
N PHE A 157 3.87 1.63 -4.13
CA PHE A 157 4.48 0.50 -3.44
C PHE A 157 4.98 -0.50 -4.47
N HIS A 158 6.15 -1.09 -4.19
CA HIS A 158 6.88 -1.89 -5.15
C HIS A 158 7.22 -3.25 -4.56
N ASP A 159 6.87 -4.29 -5.30
CA ASP A 159 7.31 -5.67 -5.08
C ASP A 159 7.10 -6.19 -3.66
N VAL A 160 5.97 -5.82 -3.05
CA VAL A 160 5.65 -6.19 -1.68
C VAL A 160 5.11 -7.62 -1.65
N ARG A 161 5.80 -8.50 -0.92
CA ARG A 161 5.37 -9.89 -0.75
C ARG A 161 4.13 -9.93 0.15
N VAL A 162 3.08 -10.61 -0.33
CA VAL A 162 1.87 -10.86 0.44
C VAL A 162 2.09 -12.07 1.34
N LEU A 163 1.94 -11.88 2.63
CA LEU A 163 2.02 -12.91 3.65
C LEU A 163 0.61 -13.18 4.22
N PRO A 164 0.33 -14.39 4.68
CA PRO A 164 -0.88 -14.61 5.45
C PRO A 164 -0.81 -13.81 6.75
N ALA A 165 -1.93 -13.21 7.16
CA ALA A 165 -1.96 -12.44 8.40
C ALA A 165 -1.66 -13.34 9.60
N SER A 166 -0.60 -13.02 10.33
CA SER A 166 -0.08 -13.82 11.43
C SER A 166 -0.86 -13.61 12.73
N ARG A 167 -1.47 -12.46 12.93
CA ARG A 167 -2.24 -12.08 14.12
C ARG A 167 -3.30 -11.04 13.76
N GLY A 168 -4.44 -11.08 14.48
CA GLY A 168 -5.42 -9.99 14.41
C GLY A 168 -6.33 -9.98 13.17
N CYS A 169 -6.36 -11.08 12.43
CA CYS A 169 -7.36 -11.31 11.40
C CYS A 169 -8.75 -11.59 12.05
N VAL A 170 -9.09 -10.78 13.04
CA VAL A 170 -10.36 -10.85 13.75
C VAL A 170 -11.12 -9.56 13.42
N ALA A 171 -12.38 -9.70 13.03
CA ALA A 171 -13.26 -8.56 12.87
C ALA A 171 -13.17 -7.71 14.14
N ARG A 172 -12.87 -6.41 13.99
CA ARG A 172 -12.91 -5.51 15.13
C ARG A 172 -14.32 -5.60 15.70
N PRO A 173 -14.50 -5.96 17.01
CA PRO A 173 -15.85 -6.00 17.59
C PRO A 173 -16.51 -4.66 17.31
N ALA A 174 -17.75 -4.70 16.83
CA ALA A 174 -18.53 -3.50 16.58
C ALA A 174 -18.44 -2.66 17.86
N ARG A 175 -18.03 -1.40 17.71
CA ARG A 175 -17.94 -0.48 18.84
C ARG A 175 -19.32 -0.50 19.51
N ALA A 176 -19.39 -0.96 20.75
CA ALA A 176 -20.63 -0.93 21.51
C ALA A 176 -21.23 0.47 21.36
N PRO A 177 -22.53 0.59 21.10
CA PRO A 177 -23.18 1.89 21.04
C PRO A 177 -22.79 2.63 22.32
N ALA A 178 -22.30 3.86 22.17
CA ALA A 178 -21.94 4.69 23.31
C ALA A 178 -23.14 4.65 24.29
N ASP A 179 -22.88 4.14 25.48
CA ASP A 179 -23.91 4.07 26.54
C ASP A 179 -24.65 5.39 26.52
N THR A 180 -25.95 5.30 26.25
CA THR A 180 -26.88 6.42 26.33
C THR A 180 -26.72 6.96 27.72
N ALA A 181 -26.16 8.15 27.86
CA ALA A 181 -25.92 8.79 29.14
C ALA A 181 -27.19 8.66 29.99
N VAL A 182 -27.08 7.90 31.06
CA VAL A 182 -28.15 7.84 32.08
C VAL A 182 -28.40 9.27 32.50
N PRO A 183 -29.63 9.80 32.33
CA PRO A 183 -29.92 11.17 32.73
C PRO A 183 -29.61 11.31 34.20
N ALA A 184 -28.80 12.31 34.55
CA ALA A 184 -28.44 12.63 35.91
C ALA A 184 -29.72 12.81 36.72
N ARG A 185 -29.88 12.02 37.79
CA ARG A 185 -30.97 12.12 38.75
C ARG A 185 -30.95 13.54 39.32
N PRO A 186 -32.05 14.29 39.30
CA PRO A 186 -32.08 15.63 39.88
C PRO A 186 -31.77 15.53 41.40
N PRO A 187 -31.05 16.53 41.98
CA PRO A 187 -30.73 16.55 43.37
C PRO A 187 -32.03 16.53 44.19
N ALA A 188 -32.06 15.69 45.21
CA ALA A 188 -33.15 15.62 46.17
C ALA A 188 -33.30 16.99 46.88
N ASP A 189 -34.49 17.55 46.78
CA ASP A 189 -34.85 18.79 47.44
C ASP A 189 -34.85 18.53 48.98
N THR A 190 -33.81 19.01 49.66
CA THR A 190 -33.74 19.01 51.12
C THR A 190 -34.55 20.21 51.61
N GLY A 191 -35.83 20.02 51.71
CA GLY A 191 -36.68 20.95 52.46
C GLY A 191 -36.24 21.09 53.93
N VAL A 192 -35.74 22.28 54.24
CA VAL A 192 -35.52 22.71 55.65
C VAL A 192 -36.83 23.26 56.18
N HIS A 193 -37.32 22.63 57.22
CA HIS A 193 -38.31 23.18 58.10
C HIS A 193 -37.61 23.84 59.33
#